data_91f88f941523018024d79554c31747f9
#
_entry.id   91f88f941523018024d79554c31747f9
#
_cell.length_a   1.000
_cell.length_b   1.000
_cell.length_c   1.000
_cell.angle_alpha   90.00
_cell.angle_beta   90.00
_cell.angle_gamma   90.00
#
_symmetry.space_group_name_H-M   'P 1'
#
loop_
_entity.id
_entity.type
_entity.pdbx_description
1 polymer ?
#
loop_
_entity_poly.entity_id
_entity_poly.type
_entity_poly.pdbx_seq_one_letter_code
_entity_poly.pdbx_strand_id
1 'polypeptide(L)'
;MLLYFNVLQLQKSIEINIKIQIFFTKFILRKSIKSRPKNCKILYSLNSRNNVIFVQILNFMPKISNRAVSMPASPIRKLVPYALAAKAKGTKVYHLNIGQPDIETPKTALDALKNIDLKVLEYALSEGNLDYRKQLEKYYHSIGFKDLTTDNFIVTNGGSEALNFALSVVCDSGDEVIIPEPYYANYNGFTNAIGVKVVAIP
;
A
#
# COMPACT_ATOMS: atom_id res chain seq x y z
N MET A 1 -20.58 7.86 -28.84
CA MET A 1 -21.06 9.18 -28.38
C MET A 1 -19.84 10.07 -28.19
N LEU A 2 -19.49 10.83 -29.23
CA LEU A 2 -18.32 11.73 -29.25
C LEU A 2 -18.70 12.99 -28.47
N LEU A 3 -18.07 13.21 -27.33
CA LEU A 3 -18.15 14.46 -26.56
C LEU A 3 -17.30 15.52 -27.28
N TYR A 4 -17.96 16.46 -27.94
CA TYR A 4 -17.35 17.71 -28.38
C TYR A 4 -16.99 18.56 -27.16
N PHE A 5 -15.76 18.49 -26.72
CA PHE A 5 -15.24 19.47 -25.76
C PHE A 5 -14.95 20.78 -26.47
N ASN A 6 -15.58 21.85 -26.02
CA ASN A 6 -15.38 23.20 -26.52
C ASN A 6 -13.91 23.60 -26.26
N VAL A 7 -13.22 24.10 -27.26
CA VAL A 7 -11.79 24.46 -27.25
C VAL A 7 -11.46 25.42 -26.08
N LEU A 8 -12.38 26.29 -25.69
CA LEU A 8 -12.26 27.16 -24.52
C LEU A 8 -12.23 26.42 -23.16
N GLN A 9 -12.96 25.29 -23.05
CA GLN A 9 -12.89 24.43 -21.85
C GLN A 9 -11.60 23.65 -21.81
N LEU A 10 -11.09 23.23 -22.96
CA LEU A 10 -9.80 22.55 -23.08
C LEU A 10 -8.65 23.50 -22.68
N GLN A 11 -8.66 24.73 -23.13
CA GLN A 11 -7.67 25.74 -22.73
C GLN A 11 -7.70 26.03 -21.22
N LYS A 12 -8.89 26.21 -20.61
CA LYS A 12 -9.01 26.38 -19.16
C LYS A 12 -8.56 25.15 -18.37
N SER A 13 -8.86 23.95 -18.87
CA SER A 13 -8.41 22.69 -18.24
C SER A 13 -6.89 22.53 -18.31
N ILE A 14 -6.28 22.92 -19.43
CA ILE A 14 -4.81 22.91 -19.60
C ILE A 14 -4.16 23.94 -18.69
N GLU A 15 -4.70 25.16 -18.56
CA GLU A 15 -4.19 26.19 -17.64
C GLU A 15 -4.30 25.76 -16.16
N ILE A 16 -5.38 25.12 -15.76
CA ILE A 16 -5.56 24.60 -14.40
C ILE A 16 -4.57 23.47 -14.14
N ASN A 17 -4.38 22.52 -15.07
CA ASN A 17 -3.41 21.46 -14.93
C ASN A 17 -1.97 21.98 -14.86
N ILE A 18 -1.62 22.98 -15.67
CA ILE A 18 -0.29 23.62 -15.61
C ILE A 18 -0.10 24.32 -14.26
N LYS A 19 -1.11 25.04 -13.74
CA LYS A 19 -1.04 25.69 -12.42
C LYS A 19 -0.90 24.69 -11.29
N ILE A 20 -1.61 23.55 -11.36
CA ILE A 20 -1.50 22.45 -10.39
C ILE A 20 -0.11 21.81 -10.49
N GLN A 21 0.40 21.50 -11.66
CA GLN A 21 1.75 20.96 -11.82
C GLN A 21 2.84 21.92 -11.33
N ILE A 22 2.71 23.22 -11.61
CA ILE A 22 3.64 24.24 -11.10
C ILE A 22 3.55 24.36 -9.58
N PHE A 23 2.35 24.26 -8.99
CA PHE A 23 2.16 24.27 -7.55
C PHE A 23 2.78 23.03 -6.89
N PHE A 24 2.52 21.84 -7.42
CA PHE A 24 3.14 20.59 -6.94
C PHE A 24 4.67 20.62 -7.10
N THR A 25 5.17 21.06 -8.24
CA THR A 25 6.60 21.17 -8.47
C THR A 25 7.26 22.19 -7.52
N LYS A 26 6.62 23.34 -7.25
CA LYS A 26 7.08 24.32 -6.25
C LYS A 26 6.99 23.76 -4.81
N PHE A 27 6.00 22.97 -4.50
CA PHE A 27 5.82 22.35 -3.18
C PHE A 27 6.87 21.27 -2.93
N ILE A 28 7.12 20.40 -3.90
CA ILE A 28 8.17 19.37 -3.85
C ILE A 28 9.55 20.04 -3.78
N LEU A 29 9.80 21.07 -4.59
CA LEU A 29 11.05 21.81 -4.56
C LEU A 29 11.28 22.53 -3.22
N ARG A 30 10.27 23.13 -2.58
CA ARG A 30 10.42 23.75 -1.26
C ARG A 30 10.80 22.77 -0.15
N LYS A 31 10.28 21.54 -0.16
CA LYS A 31 10.69 20.48 0.79
C LYS A 31 12.10 19.95 0.52
N SER A 32 12.49 19.83 -0.77
CA SER A 32 13.84 19.37 -1.15
C SER A 32 14.94 20.40 -0.91
N ILE A 33 14.62 21.69 -0.79
CA ILE A 33 15.62 22.78 -0.66
C ILE A 33 16.36 22.74 0.69
N LYS A 34 15.80 22.13 1.74
CA LYS A 34 16.50 22.01 3.04
C LYS A 34 17.64 20.99 3.07
N SER A 35 17.78 20.13 2.04
CA SER A 35 18.82 19.09 1.95
C SER A 35 19.44 18.99 0.54
N ARG A 36 19.83 20.12 -0.07
CA ARG A 36 20.46 20.10 -1.41
C ARG A 36 21.84 19.44 -1.40
N PRO A 37 22.09 18.42 -2.22
CA PRO A 37 23.44 18.06 -2.60
C PRO A 37 24.01 19.19 -3.47
N LYS A 38 25.30 19.56 -3.24
CA LYS A 38 25.98 20.70 -3.88
C LYS A 38 26.03 20.69 -5.41
N ASN A 39 25.57 19.62 -6.07
CA ASN A 39 25.70 19.40 -7.52
C ASN A 39 24.34 19.28 -8.25
N CYS A 40 23.24 19.76 -7.70
CA CYS A 40 21.95 19.74 -8.41
C CYS A 40 21.81 20.98 -9.29
N LYS A 41 22.00 20.85 -10.61
CA LYS A 41 21.70 21.88 -11.61
C LYS A 41 20.28 21.70 -12.12
N ILE A 42 19.42 22.69 -11.91
CA ILE A 42 18.09 22.76 -12.51
C ILE A 42 18.22 23.67 -13.73
N LEU A 43 18.07 23.08 -14.92
CA LEU A 43 18.04 23.82 -16.17
C LEU A 43 16.59 24.09 -16.56
N TYR A 44 16.24 25.36 -16.70
CA TYR A 44 14.96 25.81 -17.27
C TYR A 44 15.17 26.12 -18.74
N SER A 45 14.46 25.44 -19.62
CA SER A 45 14.38 25.78 -21.03
C SER A 45 13.00 26.33 -21.33
N LEU A 46 12.94 27.61 -21.73
CA LEU A 46 11.72 28.25 -22.24
C LEU A 46 11.72 28.09 -23.77
N ASN A 47 10.82 27.30 -24.31
CA ASN A 47 10.59 27.28 -25.74
C ASN A 47 9.50 28.31 -26.08
N SER A 48 9.86 29.34 -26.82
CA SER A 48 9.04 30.51 -27.13
C SER A 48 7.81 30.26 -28.00
N ARG A 49 7.63 29.07 -28.53
CA ARG A 49 6.52 28.74 -29.45
C ARG A 49 5.34 28.00 -28.84
N ASN A 50 5.47 27.31 -27.70
CA ASN A 50 4.39 26.46 -27.17
C ASN A 50 4.15 26.55 -25.66
N ASN A 51 4.68 27.52 -24.92
CA ASN A 51 4.50 27.67 -23.47
C ASN A 51 4.72 26.38 -22.65
N VAL A 52 5.52 25.45 -23.15
CA VAL A 52 5.86 24.22 -22.44
C VAL A 52 7.18 24.44 -21.70
N ILE A 53 7.10 24.47 -20.37
CA ILE A 53 8.28 24.52 -19.52
C ILE A 53 8.76 23.06 -19.34
N PHE A 54 9.80 22.66 -20.03
CA PHE A 54 10.52 21.44 -19.72
C PHE A 54 11.46 21.71 -18.54
N VAL A 55 11.14 21.17 -17.38
CA VAL A 55 12.07 21.10 -16.25
C VAL A 55 12.88 19.84 -16.39
N GLN A 56 14.06 19.93 -16.97
CA GLN A 56 14.97 18.80 -17.04
C GLN A 56 15.74 18.71 -15.71
N ILE A 57 15.30 17.83 -14.83
CA ILE A 57 16.03 17.49 -13.61
C ILE A 57 17.13 16.50 -14.01
N LEU A 58 18.26 17.03 -14.44
CA LEU A 58 19.46 16.24 -14.75
C LEU A 58 20.06 15.70 -13.45
N ASN A 59 20.09 14.37 -13.33
CA ASN A 59 20.84 13.62 -12.33
C ASN A 59 20.34 13.69 -10.86
N PHE A 60 19.05 13.93 -10.61
CA PHE A 60 18.50 13.71 -9.29
C PHE A 60 17.78 12.34 -9.24
N MET A 61 18.55 11.27 -9.08
CA MET A 61 17.99 10.01 -8.59
C MET A 61 17.84 10.14 -7.08
N PRO A 62 16.62 10.10 -6.54
CA PRO A 62 16.41 10.13 -5.10
C PRO A 62 17.14 8.95 -4.46
N LYS A 63 17.91 9.21 -3.40
CA LYS A 63 18.57 8.17 -2.64
C LYS A 63 17.49 7.28 -2.00
N ILE A 64 17.65 5.97 -2.10
CA ILE A 64 16.83 5.03 -1.37
C ILE A 64 16.98 5.33 0.13
N SER A 65 15.88 5.35 0.87
CA SER A 65 15.93 5.62 2.31
C SER A 65 16.68 4.51 3.06
N ASN A 66 17.31 4.85 4.17
CA ASN A 66 17.98 3.85 5.02
C ASN A 66 17.02 2.75 5.46
N ARG A 67 15.76 3.09 5.73
CA ARG A 67 14.70 2.16 6.06
C ARG A 67 14.43 1.16 4.93
N ALA A 68 14.39 1.61 3.69
CA ALA A 68 14.21 0.72 2.54
C ALA A 68 15.45 -0.15 2.30
N VAL A 69 16.66 0.36 2.55
CA VAL A 69 17.90 -0.42 2.47
C VAL A 69 17.95 -1.50 3.54
N SER A 70 17.46 -1.21 4.76
CA SER A 70 17.43 -2.17 5.86
C SER A 70 16.25 -3.15 5.80
N MET A 71 15.32 -2.97 4.82
CA MET A 71 14.17 -3.86 4.68
C MET A 71 14.62 -5.31 4.41
N PRO A 72 14.26 -6.27 5.27
CA PRO A 72 14.65 -7.65 5.07
C PRO A 72 13.94 -8.26 3.86
N ALA A 73 14.68 -9.01 3.06
CA ALA A 73 14.10 -9.77 1.96
C ALA A 73 13.15 -10.86 2.51
N SER A 74 12.00 -11.02 1.87
CA SER A 74 11.06 -12.07 2.26
C SER A 74 11.68 -13.46 2.15
N PRO A 75 11.83 -14.22 3.24
CA PRO A 75 12.39 -15.57 3.20
C PRO A 75 11.52 -16.54 2.38
N ILE A 76 10.23 -16.27 2.26
CA ILE A 76 9.28 -17.05 1.47
C ILE A 76 9.49 -16.79 -0.02
N ARG A 77 9.55 -15.51 -0.42
CA ARG A 77 9.60 -15.12 -1.84
C ARG A 77 10.96 -15.41 -2.50
N LYS A 78 12.05 -15.41 -1.74
CA LYS A 78 13.39 -15.75 -2.29
C LYS A 78 13.48 -17.17 -2.86
N LEU A 79 12.56 -18.07 -2.47
CA LEU A 79 12.53 -19.44 -2.97
C LEU A 79 11.80 -19.57 -4.32
N VAL A 80 11.02 -18.57 -4.74
CA VAL A 80 10.21 -18.62 -5.98
C VAL A 80 11.05 -18.91 -7.22
N PRO A 81 12.22 -18.28 -7.47
CA PRO A 81 13.04 -18.58 -8.66
C PRO A 81 13.51 -20.02 -8.72
N TYR A 82 13.86 -20.60 -7.58
CA TYR A 82 14.30 -22.01 -7.49
C TYR A 82 13.15 -22.97 -7.80
N ALA A 83 11.96 -22.70 -7.26
CA ALA A 83 10.77 -23.49 -7.54
C ALA A 83 10.38 -23.43 -9.02
N LEU A 84 10.43 -22.25 -9.64
CA LEU A 84 10.16 -22.07 -11.07
C LEU A 84 11.18 -22.82 -11.94
N ALA A 85 12.47 -22.72 -11.61
CA ALA A 85 13.53 -23.44 -12.33
C ALA A 85 13.40 -24.95 -12.22
N ALA A 86 12.99 -25.49 -11.07
CA ALA A 86 12.73 -26.91 -10.88
C ALA A 86 11.51 -27.37 -11.69
N LYS A 87 10.43 -26.60 -11.66
CA LYS A 87 9.21 -26.88 -12.46
C LYS A 87 9.50 -26.86 -13.96
N ALA A 88 10.32 -25.94 -14.44
CA ALA A 88 10.72 -25.88 -15.84
C ALA A 88 11.52 -27.11 -16.30
N LYS A 89 12.14 -27.82 -15.37
CA LYS A 89 12.82 -29.10 -15.62
C LYS A 89 11.92 -30.33 -15.43
N GLY A 90 10.61 -30.14 -15.27
CA GLY A 90 9.64 -31.21 -15.07
C GLY A 90 9.56 -31.75 -13.63
N THR A 91 10.27 -31.14 -12.67
CA THR A 91 10.24 -31.58 -11.27
C THR A 91 8.93 -31.13 -10.61
N LYS A 92 8.22 -32.07 -9.97
CA LYS A 92 7.06 -31.74 -9.13
C LYS A 92 7.53 -31.03 -7.85
N VAL A 93 7.06 -29.80 -7.64
CA VAL A 93 7.44 -28.98 -6.47
C VAL A 93 6.26 -28.86 -5.52
N TYR A 94 6.45 -29.26 -4.27
CA TYR A 94 5.50 -29.09 -3.18
C TYR A 94 5.84 -27.83 -2.39
N HIS A 95 4.88 -26.90 -2.30
CA HIS A 95 5.07 -25.60 -1.65
C HIS A 95 4.67 -25.65 -0.17
N LEU A 96 5.56 -26.13 0.69
CA LEU A 96 5.33 -26.15 2.14
C LEU A 96 5.64 -24.82 2.84
N ASN A 97 6.19 -23.87 2.08
CA ASN A 97 6.55 -22.51 2.57
C ASN A 97 5.44 -21.47 2.34
N ILE A 98 4.31 -21.88 1.76
CA ILE A 98 3.16 -21.00 1.47
C ILE A 98 1.94 -21.61 2.14
N GLY A 99 1.30 -20.83 3.03
CA GLY A 99 0.05 -21.24 3.68
C GLY A 99 -1.16 -21.03 2.78
N GLN A 100 -1.15 -21.64 1.58
CA GLN A 100 -2.29 -21.58 0.70
C GLN A 100 -3.26 -22.72 1.02
N PRO A 101 -4.56 -22.44 1.24
CA PRO A 101 -5.56 -23.46 1.45
C PRO A 101 -5.68 -24.39 0.23
N ASP A 102 -5.84 -25.68 0.48
CA ASP A 102 -6.10 -26.74 -0.51
C ASP A 102 -7.53 -27.30 -0.42
N ILE A 103 -8.32 -26.81 0.54
CA ILE A 103 -9.75 -27.10 0.67
C ILE A 103 -10.58 -26.14 -0.16
N GLU A 104 -11.74 -26.59 -0.61
CA GLU A 104 -12.67 -25.76 -1.38
C GLU A 104 -13.19 -24.59 -0.54
N THR A 105 -13.23 -23.42 -1.15
CA THR A 105 -13.87 -22.25 -0.54
C THR A 105 -15.38 -22.53 -0.37
N PRO A 106 -15.99 -22.19 0.77
CA PRO A 106 -17.42 -22.41 1.00
C PRO A 106 -18.28 -21.87 -0.15
N LYS A 107 -19.16 -22.73 -0.67
CA LYS A 107 -20.01 -22.37 -1.81
C LYS A 107 -20.87 -21.13 -1.53
N THR A 108 -21.34 -20.93 -0.30
CA THR A 108 -22.09 -19.76 0.14
C THR A 108 -21.32 -18.47 -0.08
N ALA A 109 -20.01 -18.44 0.17
CA ALA A 109 -19.16 -17.28 -0.06
C ALA A 109 -18.99 -16.98 -1.56
N LEU A 110 -18.75 -18.04 -2.36
CA LEU A 110 -18.61 -17.90 -3.81
C LEU A 110 -19.92 -17.47 -4.48
N ASP A 111 -21.06 -18.00 -4.04
CA ASP A 111 -22.35 -17.66 -4.58
C ASP A 111 -22.75 -16.22 -4.20
N ALA A 112 -22.40 -15.75 -2.99
CA ALA A 112 -22.60 -14.36 -2.61
C ALA A 112 -21.85 -13.38 -3.53
N LEU A 113 -20.60 -13.71 -3.91
CA LEU A 113 -19.83 -12.90 -4.86
C LEU A 113 -20.42 -12.89 -6.27
N LYS A 114 -20.99 -14.01 -6.74
CA LYS A 114 -21.61 -14.11 -8.07
C LYS A 114 -22.93 -13.36 -8.16
N ASN A 115 -23.64 -13.23 -7.04
CA ASN A 115 -24.96 -12.61 -6.98
C ASN A 115 -24.91 -11.12 -6.54
N ILE A 116 -23.75 -10.48 -6.66
CA ILE A 116 -23.63 -9.04 -6.42
C ILE A 116 -24.29 -8.27 -7.55
N ASP A 117 -25.42 -7.60 -7.25
CA ASP A 117 -26.14 -6.68 -8.17
C ASP A 117 -25.84 -5.22 -7.81
N LEU A 118 -24.56 -4.85 -7.80
CA LEU A 118 -24.14 -3.47 -7.59
C LEU A 118 -23.99 -2.77 -8.94
N LYS A 119 -24.74 -1.71 -9.15
CA LYS A 119 -24.65 -0.85 -10.35
C LYS A 119 -23.56 0.21 -10.23
N VAL A 120 -23.23 0.60 -9.01
CA VAL A 120 -22.20 1.62 -8.70
C VAL A 120 -21.35 1.09 -7.54
N LEU A 121 -20.03 1.21 -7.68
CA LEU A 121 -19.09 0.97 -6.57
C LEU A 121 -18.83 2.31 -5.89
N GLU A 122 -19.52 2.54 -4.79
CA GLU A 122 -19.37 3.75 -3.97
C GLU A 122 -18.20 3.61 -2.99
N TYR A 123 -17.75 4.75 -2.47
CA TYR A 123 -16.79 4.75 -1.36
C TYR A 123 -17.47 4.20 -0.10
N ALA A 124 -16.80 3.31 0.59
CA ALA A 124 -17.21 2.87 1.91
C ALA A 124 -16.89 3.96 2.96
N LEU A 125 -17.51 3.86 4.14
CA LEU A 125 -17.09 4.61 5.32
C LEU A 125 -15.64 4.28 5.66
N SER A 126 -14.95 5.20 6.32
CA SER A 126 -13.52 5.02 6.70
C SER A 126 -13.31 3.80 7.60
N GLU A 127 -14.28 3.49 8.44
CA GLU A 127 -14.29 2.32 9.34
C GLU A 127 -14.69 1.03 8.61
N GLY A 128 -15.13 1.12 7.37
CA GLY A 128 -15.66 0.02 6.58
C GLY A 128 -17.18 -0.09 6.59
N ASN A 129 -17.69 -1.02 5.81
CA ASN A 129 -19.12 -1.25 5.63
C ASN A 129 -19.81 -1.60 6.96
N LEU A 130 -20.87 -0.87 7.31
CA LEU A 130 -21.59 -1.00 8.58
C LEU A 130 -22.21 -2.39 8.76
N ASP A 131 -22.81 -2.95 7.72
CA ASP A 131 -23.44 -4.26 7.82
C ASP A 131 -22.42 -5.37 8.05
N TYR A 132 -21.25 -5.25 7.46
CA TYR A 132 -20.13 -6.16 7.74
C TYR A 132 -19.68 -6.03 9.20
N ARG A 133 -19.53 -4.82 9.74
CA ARG A 133 -19.16 -4.58 11.14
C ARG A 133 -20.19 -5.13 12.11
N LYS A 134 -21.50 -5.03 11.80
CA LYS A 134 -22.57 -5.67 12.58
C LYS A 134 -22.45 -7.21 12.60
N GLN A 135 -22.04 -7.81 11.47
CA GLN A 135 -21.82 -9.27 11.45
C GLN A 135 -20.57 -9.65 12.28
N LEU A 136 -19.53 -8.84 12.26
CA LEU A 136 -18.37 -9.04 13.13
C LEU A 136 -18.77 -8.95 14.61
N GLU A 137 -19.51 -7.91 15.01
CA GLU A 137 -20.05 -7.76 16.36
C GLU A 137 -20.83 -9.03 16.78
N LYS A 138 -21.77 -9.47 15.96
CA LYS A 138 -22.53 -10.70 16.21
C LYS A 138 -21.64 -11.92 16.37
N TYR A 139 -20.63 -12.07 15.50
CA TYR A 139 -19.68 -13.17 15.57
C TYR A 139 -18.91 -13.14 16.90
N TYR A 140 -18.32 -12.00 17.24
CA TYR A 140 -17.55 -11.86 18.46
C TYR A 140 -18.39 -12.03 19.73
N HIS A 141 -19.64 -11.57 19.72
CA HIS A 141 -20.60 -11.87 20.79
C HIS A 141 -20.85 -13.37 20.95
N SER A 142 -20.90 -14.13 19.85
CA SER A 142 -21.13 -15.58 19.92
C SER A 142 -19.98 -16.35 20.57
N ILE A 143 -18.77 -15.80 20.52
CA ILE A 143 -17.56 -16.41 21.11
C ILE A 143 -17.14 -15.78 22.44
N GLY A 144 -18.00 -14.94 23.05
CA GLY A 144 -17.84 -14.47 24.41
C GLY A 144 -17.46 -13.00 24.60
N PHE A 145 -17.12 -12.26 23.55
CA PHE A 145 -16.75 -10.83 23.62
C PHE A 145 -18.00 -9.94 23.57
N LYS A 146 -18.75 -9.88 24.67
CA LYS A 146 -20.07 -9.23 24.72
C LYS A 146 -20.03 -7.69 24.71
N ASP A 147 -18.90 -7.11 25.08
CA ASP A 147 -18.74 -5.66 25.23
C ASP A 147 -18.34 -4.96 23.92
N LEU A 148 -18.02 -5.72 22.85
CA LEU A 148 -17.65 -5.17 21.56
C LEU A 148 -18.92 -4.68 20.81
N THR A 149 -18.81 -3.48 20.25
CA THR A 149 -19.86 -2.87 19.41
C THR A 149 -19.30 -2.61 18.01
N THR A 150 -20.13 -2.21 17.06
CA THR A 150 -19.68 -1.83 15.71
C THR A 150 -18.58 -0.78 15.72
N ASP A 151 -18.52 0.09 16.73
CA ASP A 151 -17.52 1.17 16.83
C ASP A 151 -16.13 0.67 17.21
N ASN A 152 -16.01 -0.57 17.65
CA ASN A 152 -14.73 -1.21 17.97
C ASN A 152 -14.07 -1.88 16.75
N PHE A 153 -14.71 -1.84 15.57
CA PHE A 153 -14.20 -2.49 14.38
C PHE A 153 -13.81 -1.50 13.29
N ILE A 154 -12.60 -1.66 12.77
CA ILE A 154 -12.13 -1.00 11.56
C ILE A 154 -11.80 -2.09 10.54
N VAL A 155 -12.42 -2.00 9.36
CA VAL A 155 -12.20 -2.94 8.26
C VAL A 155 -11.03 -2.47 7.40
N THR A 156 -10.10 -3.37 7.14
CA THR A 156 -8.89 -3.09 6.37
C THR A 156 -8.75 -4.03 5.16
N ASN A 157 -7.84 -3.72 4.25
CA ASN A 157 -7.49 -4.60 3.13
C ASN A 157 -6.63 -5.78 3.60
N GLY A 158 -7.24 -6.64 4.42
CA GLY A 158 -6.60 -7.81 5.01
C GLY A 158 -5.73 -7.48 6.23
N GLY A 159 -5.22 -8.55 6.89
CA GLY A 159 -4.47 -8.46 8.14
C GLY A 159 -3.17 -7.65 8.06
N SER A 160 -2.56 -7.53 6.89
CA SER A 160 -1.33 -6.74 6.72
C SER A 160 -1.56 -5.26 6.95
N GLU A 161 -2.66 -4.69 6.46
CA GLU A 161 -3.01 -3.30 6.70
C GLU A 161 -3.45 -3.10 8.16
N ALA A 162 -4.22 -4.04 8.72
CA ALA A 162 -4.61 -4.00 10.13
C ALA A 162 -3.38 -3.95 11.06
N LEU A 163 -2.37 -4.78 10.81
CA LEU A 163 -1.14 -4.78 11.57
C LEU A 163 -0.35 -3.47 11.44
N ASN A 164 -0.26 -2.93 10.21
CA ASN A 164 0.40 -1.65 9.99
C ASN A 164 -0.33 -0.52 10.73
N PHE A 165 -1.66 -0.50 10.72
CA PHE A 165 -2.43 0.51 11.46
C PHE A 165 -2.25 0.35 12.96
N ALA A 166 -2.41 -0.86 13.50
CA ALA A 166 -2.25 -1.13 14.92
C ALA A 166 -0.86 -0.70 15.42
N LEU A 167 0.20 -1.13 14.73
CA LEU A 167 1.57 -0.76 15.10
C LEU A 167 1.82 0.75 14.98
N SER A 168 1.29 1.39 13.92
CA SER A 168 1.47 2.83 13.73
C SER A 168 0.74 3.69 14.76
N VAL A 169 -0.30 3.16 15.40
CA VAL A 169 -1.06 3.86 16.46
C VAL A 169 -0.37 3.73 17.83
N VAL A 170 0.30 2.61 18.09
CA VAL A 170 0.84 2.30 19.42
C VAL A 170 2.36 2.43 19.52
N CYS A 171 3.08 2.58 18.41
CA CYS A 171 4.53 2.63 18.37
C CYS A 171 5.07 3.85 17.65
N ASP A 172 6.11 4.46 18.20
CA ASP A 172 6.94 5.45 17.55
C ASP A 172 8.18 4.82 16.88
N SER A 173 8.84 5.58 16.01
CA SER A 173 10.09 5.12 15.38
C SER A 173 11.19 4.94 16.43
N GLY A 174 11.72 3.75 16.56
CA GLY A 174 12.74 3.36 17.54
C GLY A 174 12.20 2.49 18.65
N ASP A 175 10.89 2.37 18.79
CA ASP A 175 10.27 1.46 19.75
C ASP A 175 10.54 -0.01 19.39
N GLU A 176 10.26 -0.89 20.34
CA GLU A 176 10.47 -2.33 20.24
C GLU A 176 9.16 -3.09 20.46
N VAL A 177 8.96 -4.13 19.65
CA VAL A 177 7.82 -5.05 19.77
C VAL A 177 8.33 -6.45 20.02
N ILE A 178 7.85 -7.07 21.11
CA ILE A 178 8.16 -8.45 21.45
C ILE A 178 7.27 -9.39 20.63
N ILE A 179 7.90 -10.35 19.96
CA ILE A 179 7.19 -11.35 19.15
C ILE A 179 7.74 -12.74 19.51
N PRO A 180 6.89 -13.68 20.00
CA PRO A 180 7.31 -15.05 20.27
C PRO A 180 7.68 -15.79 18.98
N GLU A 181 8.75 -16.58 19.00
CA GLU A 181 9.14 -17.46 17.89
C GLU A 181 8.49 -18.84 18.04
N PRO A 182 8.16 -19.52 16.89
CA PRO A 182 8.26 -19.05 15.50
C PRO A 182 7.12 -18.11 15.12
N TYR A 183 7.41 -17.05 14.34
CA TYR A 183 6.41 -16.08 13.91
C TYR A 183 6.41 -15.85 12.38
N TYR A 184 5.36 -15.20 11.90
CA TYR A 184 5.21 -14.88 10.49
C TYR A 184 6.27 -13.87 10.03
N ALA A 185 7.09 -14.29 9.08
CA ALA A 185 8.27 -13.55 8.64
C ALA A 185 7.99 -12.11 8.18
N ASN A 186 6.77 -11.82 7.71
CA ASN A 186 6.40 -10.47 7.25
C ASN A 186 6.25 -9.48 8.41
N TYR A 187 6.16 -9.92 9.67
CA TYR A 187 6.14 -8.99 10.80
C TYR A 187 7.39 -8.11 10.84
N ASN A 188 8.55 -8.66 10.49
CA ASN A 188 9.78 -7.87 10.33
C ASN A 188 9.64 -6.77 9.27
N GLY A 189 8.90 -7.05 8.18
CA GLY A 189 8.65 -6.06 7.13
C GLY A 189 7.72 -4.93 7.61
N PHE A 190 6.65 -5.28 8.32
CA PHE A 190 5.67 -4.29 8.84
C PHE A 190 6.31 -3.38 9.88
N THR A 191 7.03 -3.93 10.83
CA THR A 191 7.71 -3.15 11.88
C THR A 191 8.82 -2.27 11.30
N ASN A 192 9.64 -2.80 10.38
CA ASN A 192 10.68 -2.01 9.72
C ASN A 192 10.07 -0.84 8.91
N ALA A 193 8.91 -1.04 8.26
CA ALA A 193 8.26 0.00 7.48
C ALA A 193 7.92 1.26 8.30
N ILE A 194 7.66 1.11 9.60
CA ILE A 194 7.36 2.21 10.52
C ILE A 194 8.54 2.57 11.44
N GLY A 195 9.67 1.86 11.33
CA GLY A 195 10.88 2.13 12.11
C GLY A 195 10.90 1.48 13.49
N VAL A 196 10.06 0.48 13.73
CA VAL A 196 9.98 -0.30 14.98
C VAL A 196 10.89 -1.53 14.87
N LYS A 197 11.50 -1.94 15.97
CA LYS A 197 12.34 -3.13 16.04
C LYS A 197 11.57 -4.33 16.58
N VAL A 198 11.84 -5.50 16.00
CA VAL A 198 11.36 -6.77 16.56
C VAL A 198 12.35 -7.30 17.58
N VAL A 199 11.86 -7.63 18.75
CA VAL A 199 12.57 -8.40 19.78
C VAL A 199 11.94 -9.80 19.80
N ALA A 200 12.62 -10.73 19.16
CA ALA A 200 12.17 -12.12 19.10
C ALA A 200 12.49 -12.83 20.42
N ILE A 201 11.53 -13.60 20.93
CA ILE A 201 11.72 -14.46 22.10
C ILE A 201 11.39 -15.90 21.73
N PRO A 202 12.23 -16.88 22.13
CA PRO A 202 12.03 -18.29 21.86
C PRO A 202 10.85 -18.86 22.62
#